data_129da4b83b03958292c19d2064c0ae48
#
_entry.id   129da4b83b03958292c19d2064c0ae48
#
_cell.length_a   1.000
_cell.length_b   1.000
_cell.length_c   1.000
_cell.angle_alpha   90.00
_cell.angle_beta   90.00
_cell.angle_gamma   90.00
#
_symmetry.space_group_name_H-M   'P 1'
#
loop_
_entity.id
_entity.type
_entity.pdbx_description
1 polymer ?
#
loop_
_entity_poly.entity_id
_entity_poly.type
_entity_poly.pdbx_seq_one_letter_code
_entity_poly.pdbx_strand_id
1 'polypeptide(L)'
;MLDSIKNRHTITSIEQDSLKSWLRLILLFTIGVVGTVGMWSVVVVMPAIETEFNIDRGKASLLYATTMVGFGLGNFLIGKVIDRFGLTIPIIFETFILVSSYLTAIISTEFWHLLILQIFMGTAAATFFGPAMADIGNFFEKRRGLAVAIIASANYVAGAFWPLLISSFLELNNWKDVYFIIAIICATIMFPIAYFLKNNIANNIS
;
A
#
# COMPACT_ATOMS: atom_id res chain seq x y z
N MET A 1 9.46 27.59 26.41
CA MET A 1 9.08 27.29 25.03
C MET A 1 10.30 26.95 24.14
N LEU A 2 11.43 27.66 24.27
CA LEU A 2 12.69 27.35 23.55
C LEU A 2 13.36 26.05 24.00
N ASP A 3 13.28 25.68 25.27
CA ASP A 3 13.85 24.43 25.82
C ASP A 3 13.13 23.16 25.36
N SER A 4 11.81 23.26 25.07
CA SER A 4 11.04 22.11 24.55
C SER A 4 11.35 21.82 23.07
N ILE A 5 11.79 22.82 22.32
CA ILE A 5 12.22 22.69 20.91
C ILE A 5 13.63 22.10 20.86
N LYS A 6 14.51 22.54 21.77
CA LYS A 6 15.89 22.04 21.88
C LYS A 6 15.94 20.56 22.30
N ASN A 7 15.05 20.14 23.21
CA ASN A 7 14.94 18.73 23.62
C ASN A 7 14.41 17.82 22.50
N ARG A 8 13.51 18.29 21.65
CA ARG A 8 13.06 17.50 20.49
C ARG A 8 14.19 17.24 19.46
N HIS A 9 15.09 18.20 19.26
CA HIS A 9 16.23 18.03 18.37
C HIS A 9 17.32 17.12 18.93
N THR A 10 17.46 17.01 20.25
CA THR A 10 18.52 16.22 20.88
C THR A 10 18.18 14.73 20.95
N ILE A 11 16.90 14.36 21.04
CA ILE A 11 16.46 12.96 21.11
C ILE A 11 16.48 12.29 19.71
N THR A 12 16.30 13.07 18.64
CA THR A 12 16.26 12.54 17.27
C THR A 12 17.63 12.29 16.64
N SER A 13 18.68 12.93 17.11
CA SER A 13 20.03 12.85 16.47
C SER A 13 20.77 11.53 16.74
N ILE A 14 20.41 10.79 17.78
CA ILE A 14 21.12 9.57 18.20
C ILE A 14 20.65 8.32 17.45
N GLU A 15 19.45 8.33 16.84
CA GLU A 15 18.87 7.17 16.13
C GLU A 15 18.80 7.31 14.61
N GLN A 16 19.13 8.45 14.04
CA GLN A 16 19.14 8.67 12.59
C GLN A 16 20.26 7.86 11.91
N ASP A 17 19.98 7.37 10.70
CA ASP A 17 20.89 6.49 9.94
C ASP A 17 21.25 5.17 10.65
N SER A 18 20.54 4.79 11.71
CA SER A 18 20.78 3.59 12.52
C SER A 18 20.31 2.30 11.83
N LEU A 19 20.68 1.14 12.37
CA LEU A 19 20.17 -0.16 11.91
C LEU A 19 18.63 -0.22 12.02
N LYS A 20 18.03 0.40 13.04
CA LYS A 20 16.57 0.50 13.19
C LYS A 20 15.93 1.31 12.07
N SER A 21 16.57 2.40 11.62
CA SER A 21 16.11 3.19 10.48
C SER A 21 16.12 2.38 9.19
N TRP A 22 17.16 1.58 8.96
CA TRP A 22 17.24 0.68 7.80
C TRP A 22 16.20 -0.43 7.87
N LEU A 23 15.97 -1.03 9.04
CA LEU A 23 14.91 -2.02 9.23
C LEU A 23 13.53 -1.43 8.91
N ARG A 24 13.26 -0.21 9.43
CA ARG A 24 12.01 0.51 9.13
C ARG A 24 11.83 0.74 7.63
N LEU A 25 12.90 1.15 6.94
CA LEU A 25 12.91 1.34 5.49
C LEU A 25 12.55 0.05 4.74
N ILE A 26 13.18 -1.07 5.10
CA ILE A 26 12.90 -2.38 4.48
C ILE A 26 11.43 -2.78 4.71
N LEU A 27 10.93 -2.61 5.92
CA LEU A 27 9.54 -2.94 6.25
C LEU A 27 8.55 -2.07 5.47
N LEU A 28 8.77 -0.75 5.41
CA LEU A 28 7.93 0.16 4.63
C LEU A 28 8.03 -0.09 3.13
N PHE A 29 9.21 -0.41 2.62
CA PHE A 29 9.39 -0.81 1.24
C PHE A 29 8.59 -2.07 0.90
N THR A 30 8.65 -3.10 1.76
CA THR A 30 7.91 -4.34 1.59
C THR A 30 6.39 -4.09 1.58
N ILE A 31 5.90 -3.28 2.54
CA ILE A 31 4.49 -2.89 2.58
C ILE A 31 4.12 -2.10 1.31
N GLY A 32 4.99 -1.21 0.84
CA GLY A 32 4.78 -0.44 -0.40
C GLY A 32 4.64 -1.34 -1.63
N VAL A 33 5.52 -2.35 -1.77
CA VAL A 33 5.44 -3.33 -2.87
C VAL A 33 4.15 -4.15 -2.78
N VAL A 34 3.78 -4.62 -1.58
CA VAL A 34 2.58 -5.44 -1.40
C VAL A 34 1.30 -4.60 -1.46
N GLY A 35 1.24 -3.47 -0.79
CA GLY A 35 0.03 -2.64 -0.66
C GLY A 35 -0.40 -1.97 -1.97
N THR A 36 0.52 -1.76 -2.90
CA THR A 36 0.19 -1.18 -4.21
C THR A 36 -0.29 -2.23 -5.23
N VAL A 37 -0.43 -3.50 -4.84
CA VAL A 37 -0.93 -4.58 -5.72
C VAL A 37 -2.29 -4.25 -6.36
N GLY A 38 -3.16 -3.51 -5.67
CA GLY A 38 -4.47 -3.10 -6.18
C GLY A 38 -4.41 -2.31 -7.49
N MET A 39 -3.34 -1.55 -7.71
CA MET A 39 -3.13 -0.80 -8.94
C MET A 39 -2.68 -1.69 -10.11
N TRP A 40 -1.94 -2.76 -9.84
CA TRP A 40 -1.30 -3.60 -10.86
C TRP A 40 -2.11 -4.84 -11.20
N SER A 41 -2.79 -5.43 -10.21
CA SER A 41 -3.59 -6.65 -10.40
C SER A 41 -4.72 -6.46 -11.39
N VAL A 42 -5.40 -5.33 -11.34
CA VAL A 42 -6.56 -5.02 -12.20
C VAL A 42 -6.20 -5.06 -13.67
N VAL A 43 -5.01 -4.57 -14.05
CA VAL A 43 -4.55 -4.55 -15.45
C VAL A 43 -4.38 -5.95 -16.01
N VAL A 44 -3.87 -6.87 -15.18
CA VAL A 44 -3.58 -8.25 -15.60
C VAL A 44 -4.86 -9.10 -15.67
N VAL A 45 -5.78 -8.93 -14.70
CA VAL A 45 -7.03 -9.72 -14.67
C VAL A 45 -8.11 -9.15 -15.58
N MET A 46 -7.95 -7.95 -16.12
CA MET A 46 -8.94 -7.26 -16.94
C MET A 46 -9.49 -8.13 -18.09
N PRO A 47 -8.69 -8.86 -18.90
CA PRO A 47 -9.22 -9.69 -19.98
C PRO A 47 -10.13 -10.83 -19.47
N ALA A 48 -9.83 -11.39 -18.30
CA ALA A 48 -10.67 -12.43 -17.70
C ALA A 48 -12.03 -11.86 -17.24
N ILE A 49 -12.01 -10.63 -16.68
CA ILE A 49 -13.24 -9.91 -16.30
C ILE A 49 -14.05 -9.52 -17.53
N GLU A 50 -13.42 -9.05 -18.64
CA GLU A 50 -14.09 -8.78 -19.91
C GLU A 50 -14.90 -9.98 -20.38
N THR A 51 -14.30 -11.17 -20.30
CA THR A 51 -14.94 -12.41 -20.73
C THR A 51 -16.08 -12.83 -19.80
N GLU A 52 -15.88 -12.78 -18.48
CA GLU A 52 -16.90 -13.21 -17.51
C GLU A 52 -18.14 -12.33 -17.52
N PHE A 53 -17.96 -11.01 -17.59
CA PHE A 53 -19.08 -10.06 -17.58
C PHE A 53 -19.60 -9.70 -18.97
N ASN A 54 -19.04 -10.30 -20.04
CA ASN A 54 -19.39 -10.04 -21.42
C ASN A 54 -19.45 -8.54 -21.75
N ILE A 55 -18.40 -7.83 -21.39
CA ILE A 55 -18.22 -6.38 -21.61
C ILE A 55 -17.10 -6.10 -22.59
N ASP A 56 -17.18 -4.93 -23.23
CA ASP A 56 -16.11 -4.47 -24.12
C ASP A 56 -14.90 -3.90 -23.36
N ARG A 57 -13.77 -3.78 -24.04
CA ARG A 57 -12.52 -3.27 -23.51
C ARG A 57 -12.64 -1.84 -22.93
N GLY A 58 -13.50 -1.02 -23.53
CA GLY A 58 -13.75 0.35 -23.06
C GLY A 58 -14.38 0.35 -21.66
N LYS A 59 -15.40 -0.50 -21.45
CA LYS A 59 -16.01 -0.67 -20.11
C LYS A 59 -15.03 -1.27 -19.12
N ALA A 60 -14.27 -2.29 -19.52
CA ALA A 60 -13.30 -2.93 -18.64
C ALA A 60 -12.21 -1.94 -18.16
N SER A 61 -11.79 -1.01 -19.01
CA SER A 61 -10.81 0.03 -18.64
C SER A 61 -11.30 0.95 -17.51
N LEU A 62 -12.61 1.05 -17.25
CA LEU A 62 -13.16 1.79 -16.12
C LEU A 62 -12.67 1.22 -14.78
N LEU A 63 -12.32 -0.06 -14.70
CA LEU A 63 -11.73 -0.65 -13.48
C LEU A 63 -10.44 0.07 -13.09
N TYR A 64 -9.54 0.26 -14.05
CA TYR A 64 -8.30 0.99 -13.79
C TYR A 64 -8.55 2.48 -13.54
N ALA A 65 -9.48 3.09 -14.29
CA ALA A 65 -9.85 4.48 -14.07
C ALA A 65 -10.38 4.72 -12.65
N THR A 66 -11.27 3.84 -12.15
CA THR A 66 -11.80 3.94 -10.78
C THR A 66 -10.72 3.67 -9.73
N THR A 67 -9.76 2.78 -10.00
CA THR A 67 -8.58 2.61 -9.13
C THR A 67 -7.78 3.91 -9.03
N MET A 68 -7.55 4.61 -10.14
CA MET A 68 -6.83 5.88 -10.14
C MET A 68 -7.62 6.99 -9.44
N VAL A 69 -8.95 7.03 -9.57
CA VAL A 69 -9.81 7.93 -8.80
C VAL A 69 -9.65 7.64 -7.29
N GLY A 70 -9.73 6.37 -6.90
CA GLY A 70 -9.50 5.96 -5.51
C GLY A 70 -8.13 6.36 -4.99
N PHE A 71 -7.08 6.16 -5.77
CA PHE A 71 -5.71 6.56 -5.43
C PHE A 71 -5.59 8.08 -5.24
N GLY A 72 -6.19 8.87 -6.13
CA GLY A 72 -6.22 10.33 -5.99
C GLY A 72 -6.95 10.79 -4.73
N LEU A 73 -8.15 10.24 -4.48
CA LEU A 73 -8.93 10.53 -3.26
C LEU A 73 -8.18 10.11 -1.99
N GLY A 74 -7.56 8.94 -2.00
CA GLY A 74 -6.75 8.44 -0.90
C GLY A 74 -5.60 9.38 -0.56
N ASN A 75 -4.82 9.82 -1.55
CA ASN A 75 -3.73 10.77 -1.32
C ASN A 75 -4.21 12.10 -0.71
N PHE A 76 -5.41 12.57 -1.10
CA PHE A 76 -5.98 13.79 -0.52
C PHE A 76 -6.44 13.61 0.94
N LEU A 77 -7.02 12.46 1.26
CA LEU A 77 -7.59 12.19 2.58
C LEU A 77 -6.53 11.75 3.60
N ILE A 78 -5.56 10.93 3.17
CA ILE A 78 -4.63 10.23 4.05
C ILE A 78 -3.70 11.18 4.82
N GLY A 79 -3.33 12.32 4.23
CA GLY A 79 -2.47 13.30 4.90
C GLY A 79 -3.01 13.72 6.25
N LYS A 80 -4.30 14.08 6.33
CA LYS A 80 -4.96 14.49 7.59
C LYS A 80 -5.00 13.37 8.63
N VAL A 81 -5.15 12.12 8.17
CA VAL A 81 -5.19 10.95 9.07
C VAL A 81 -3.81 10.69 9.65
N ILE A 82 -2.76 10.79 8.84
CA ILE A 82 -1.38 10.57 9.28
C ILE A 82 -0.91 11.66 10.24
N ASP A 83 -1.24 12.91 9.97
CA ASP A 83 -0.92 14.03 10.86
C ASP A 83 -1.50 13.83 12.27
N ARG A 84 -2.64 13.15 12.39
CA ARG A 84 -3.32 12.91 13.66
C ARG A 84 -2.92 11.59 14.34
N PHE A 85 -2.74 10.54 13.57
CA PHE A 85 -2.59 9.16 14.10
C PHE A 85 -1.23 8.52 13.79
N GLY A 86 -0.35 9.23 13.07
CA GLY A 86 0.90 8.66 12.55
C GLY A 86 0.66 7.65 11.42
N LEU A 87 1.73 7.08 10.89
CA LEU A 87 1.68 6.22 9.70
C LEU A 87 1.12 4.81 9.97
N THR A 88 1.31 4.26 11.17
CA THR A 88 1.00 2.85 11.47
C THR A 88 -0.50 2.53 11.45
N ILE A 89 -1.34 3.44 12.01
CA ILE A 89 -2.79 3.24 12.04
C ILE A 89 -3.38 3.25 10.62
N PRO A 90 -3.05 4.22 9.73
CA PRO A 90 -3.41 4.17 8.33
C PRO A 90 -3.02 2.87 7.64
N ILE A 91 -1.79 2.35 7.84
CA ILE A 91 -1.34 1.09 7.24
C ILE A 91 -2.25 -0.08 7.64
N ILE A 92 -2.61 -0.20 8.92
CA ILE A 92 -3.53 -1.26 9.39
C ILE A 92 -4.90 -1.13 8.73
N PHE A 93 -5.43 0.09 8.69
CA PHE A 93 -6.75 0.36 8.11
C PHE A 93 -6.79 0.05 6.62
N GLU A 94 -5.76 0.45 5.89
CA GLU A 94 -5.64 0.18 4.45
C GLU A 94 -5.42 -1.29 4.14
N THR A 95 -4.64 -1.99 4.96
CA THR A 95 -4.52 -3.45 4.84
C THR A 95 -5.89 -4.09 4.95
N PHE A 96 -6.70 -3.65 5.92
CA PHE A 96 -8.07 -4.15 6.08
C PHE A 96 -8.95 -3.82 4.87
N ILE A 97 -8.91 -2.58 4.38
CA ILE A 97 -9.67 -2.18 3.17
C ILE A 97 -9.24 -3.03 1.97
N LEU A 98 -7.94 -3.17 1.74
CA LEU A 98 -7.41 -3.89 0.59
C LEU A 98 -7.83 -5.37 0.62
N VAL A 99 -7.62 -6.06 1.75
CA VAL A 99 -7.98 -7.46 1.91
C VAL A 99 -9.49 -7.67 1.77
N SER A 100 -10.30 -6.84 2.44
CA SER A 100 -11.76 -6.95 2.34
C SER A 100 -12.27 -6.67 0.93
N SER A 101 -11.66 -5.72 0.20
CA SER A 101 -12.02 -5.43 -1.18
C SER A 101 -11.74 -6.61 -2.11
N TYR A 102 -10.59 -7.28 -1.97
CA TYR A 102 -10.29 -8.48 -2.74
C TYR A 102 -11.25 -9.62 -2.43
N LEU A 103 -11.51 -9.90 -1.14
CA LEU A 103 -12.45 -10.95 -0.74
C LEU A 103 -13.88 -10.68 -1.21
N THR A 104 -14.33 -9.42 -1.17
CA THR A 104 -15.65 -9.04 -1.66
C THR A 104 -15.72 -9.11 -3.19
N ALA A 105 -14.64 -8.81 -3.90
CA ALA A 105 -14.59 -8.91 -5.35
C ALA A 105 -14.84 -10.35 -5.85
N ILE A 106 -14.41 -11.37 -5.11
CA ILE A 106 -14.61 -12.79 -5.46
C ILE A 106 -16.08 -13.17 -5.55
N ILE A 107 -16.91 -12.59 -4.67
CA ILE A 107 -18.36 -12.88 -4.62
C ILE A 107 -19.19 -11.90 -5.44
N SER A 108 -18.55 -10.97 -6.15
CA SER A 108 -19.25 -9.99 -6.98
C SER A 108 -19.91 -10.65 -8.18
N THR A 109 -21.20 -10.38 -8.36
CA THR A 109 -22.01 -10.87 -9.47
C THR A 109 -22.23 -9.84 -10.57
N GLU A 110 -22.05 -8.56 -10.25
CA GLU A 110 -22.28 -7.45 -11.15
C GLU A 110 -21.00 -6.63 -11.35
N PHE A 111 -20.77 -6.18 -12.58
CA PHE A 111 -19.56 -5.41 -12.94
C PHE A 111 -19.41 -4.12 -12.11
N TRP A 112 -20.48 -3.42 -11.79
CA TRP A 112 -20.43 -2.18 -11.01
C TRP A 112 -19.95 -2.38 -9.58
N HIS A 113 -20.11 -3.59 -8.99
CA HIS A 113 -19.51 -3.92 -7.69
C HIS A 113 -17.99 -3.82 -7.77
N LEU A 114 -17.39 -4.33 -8.85
CA LEU A 114 -15.95 -4.27 -9.05
C LEU A 114 -15.46 -2.84 -9.21
N LEU A 115 -16.22 -1.95 -9.87
CA LEU A 115 -15.85 -0.54 -10.00
C LEU A 115 -15.74 0.15 -8.63
N ILE A 116 -16.70 -0.10 -7.73
CA ILE A 116 -16.67 0.45 -6.36
C ILE A 116 -15.48 -0.12 -5.59
N LEU A 117 -15.26 -1.43 -5.65
CA LEU A 117 -14.16 -2.08 -4.95
C LEU A 117 -12.79 -1.61 -5.45
N GLN A 118 -12.66 -1.28 -6.73
CA GLN A 118 -11.45 -0.71 -7.29
C GLN A 118 -11.14 0.70 -6.73
N ILE A 119 -12.17 1.50 -6.40
CA ILE A 119 -11.96 2.77 -5.69
C ILE A 119 -11.32 2.51 -4.31
N PHE A 120 -11.82 1.53 -3.56
CA PHE A 120 -11.24 1.18 -2.26
C PHE A 120 -9.82 0.62 -2.37
N MET A 121 -9.55 -0.25 -3.35
CA MET A 121 -8.21 -0.77 -3.62
C MET A 121 -7.24 0.35 -4.00
N GLY A 122 -7.68 1.31 -4.81
CA GLY A 122 -6.89 2.49 -5.15
C GLY A 122 -6.62 3.39 -3.93
N THR A 123 -7.63 3.62 -3.09
CA THR A 123 -7.49 4.40 -1.85
C THR A 123 -6.48 3.76 -0.91
N ALA A 124 -6.50 2.43 -0.77
CA ALA A 124 -5.54 1.69 0.04
C ALA A 124 -4.09 1.86 -0.46
N ALA A 125 -3.86 1.96 -1.76
CA ALA A 125 -2.51 2.15 -2.30
C ALA A 125 -1.91 3.54 -2.01
N ALA A 126 -2.72 4.52 -1.64
CA ALA A 126 -2.29 5.92 -1.48
C ALA A 126 -1.34 6.15 -0.31
N THR A 127 -1.50 5.42 0.81
CA THR A 127 -0.66 5.57 2.01
C THR A 127 0.81 5.25 1.75
N PHE A 128 1.09 4.38 0.79
CA PHE A 128 2.46 3.90 0.55
C PHE A 128 3.28 4.80 -0.38
N PHE A 129 2.69 5.84 -0.93
CA PHE A 129 3.44 6.71 -1.83
C PHE A 129 3.98 7.95 -1.08
N GLY A 130 3.19 8.99 -0.96
CA GLY A 130 3.61 10.24 -0.32
C GLY A 130 3.96 10.09 1.17
N PRO A 131 3.04 9.53 1.97
CA PRO A 131 3.22 9.42 3.41
C PRO A 131 4.40 8.56 3.86
N ALA A 132 4.64 7.41 3.21
CA ALA A 132 5.78 6.58 3.54
C ALA A 132 7.12 7.27 3.22
N MET A 133 7.18 8.04 2.12
CA MET A 133 8.35 8.86 1.79
C MET A 133 8.59 9.96 2.82
N ALA A 134 7.54 10.61 3.30
CA ALA A 134 7.63 11.65 4.32
C ALA A 134 8.09 11.06 5.66
N ASP A 135 7.54 9.93 6.07
CA ASP A 135 7.90 9.25 7.30
C ASP A 135 9.37 8.84 7.30
N ILE A 136 9.82 8.11 6.26
CA ILE A 136 11.20 7.62 6.21
C ILE A 136 12.23 8.76 6.16
N GLY A 137 11.87 9.89 5.56
CA GLY A 137 12.70 11.08 5.52
C GLY A 137 13.06 11.64 6.89
N ASN A 138 12.31 11.30 7.94
CA ASN A 138 12.59 11.72 9.32
C ASN A 138 13.60 10.81 10.03
N PHE A 139 13.81 9.59 9.53
CA PHE A 139 14.72 8.59 10.11
C PHE A 139 16.12 8.61 9.50
N PHE A 140 16.34 9.42 8.46
CA PHE A 140 17.63 9.55 7.79
C PHE A 140 18.03 11.02 7.67
N GLU A 141 19.27 11.33 8.02
CA GLU A 141 19.87 12.65 7.84
C GLU A 141 20.89 12.62 6.69
N LYS A 142 21.95 11.82 6.85
CA LYS A 142 23.04 11.74 5.85
C LYS A 142 22.60 11.07 4.55
N ARG A 143 21.70 10.07 4.62
CA ARG A 143 21.25 9.27 3.47
C ARG A 143 19.78 9.48 3.14
N ARG A 144 19.19 10.60 3.54
CA ARG A 144 17.77 10.91 3.36
C ARG A 144 17.30 10.75 1.92
N GLY A 145 18.05 11.31 0.96
CA GLY A 145 17.69 11.21 -0.46
C GLY A 145 17.66 9.77 -0.97
N LEU A 146 18.64 8.95 -0.54
CA LEU A 146 18.67 7.52 -0.89
C LEU A 146 17.48 6.76 -0.28
N ALA A 147 17.18 6.98 1.00
CA ALA A 147 16.07 6.30 1.69
C ALA A 147 14.72 6.65 1.03
N VAL A 148 14.48 7.92 0.73
CA VAL A 148 13.26 8.36 0.02
C VAL A 148 13.19 7.77 -1.38
N ALA A 149 14.30 7.71 -2.13
CA ALA A 149 14.33 7.11 -3.45
C ALA A 149 14.02 5.61 -3.42
N ILE A 150 14.51 4.88 -2.42
CA ILE A 150 14.20 3.46 -2.23
C ILE A 150 12.70 3.27 -1.98
N ILE A 151 12.08 4.04 -1.07
CA ILE A 151 10.63 3.97 -0.83
C ILE A 151 9.83 4.31 -2.09
N ALA A 152 10.22 5.37 -2.81
CA ALA A 152 9.56 5.76 -4.06
C ALA A 152 9.63 4.66 -5.12
N SER A 153 10.71 3.88 -5.15
CA SER A 153 10.88 2.77 -6.09
C SER A 153 9.97 1.56 -5.80
N ALA A 154 9.40 1.43 -4.60
CA ALA A 154 8.55 0.30 -4.22
C ALA A 154 7.37 0.10 -5.18
N ASN A 155 6.71 1.18 -5.61
CA ASN A 155 5.61 1.10 -6.58
C ASN A 155 6.06 0.59 -7.95
N TYR A 156 7.26 0.98 -8.41
CA TYR A 156 7.80 0.51 -9.70
C TYR A 156 8.22 -0.96 -9.61
N VAL A 157 8.81 -1.37 -8.48
CA VAL A 157 9.11 -2.78 -8.21
C VAL A 157 7.82 -3.60 -8.16
N ALA A 158 6.76 -3.09 -7.52
CA ALA A 158 5.44 -3.71 -7.53
C ALA A 158 4.90 -3.88 -8.96
N GLY A 159 5.04 -2.84 -9.80
CA GLY A 159 4.62 -2.85 -11.20
C GLY A 159 5.37 -3.86 -12.07
N ALA A 160 6.60 -4.20 -11.73
CA ALA A 160 7.34 -5.26 -12.39
C ALA A 160 7.01 -6.65 -11.81
N PHE A 161 6.90 -6.75 -10.49
CA PHE A 161 6.73 -8.02 -9.78
C PHE A 161 5.31 -8.60 -9.91
N TRP A 162 4.28 -7.79 -9.59
CA TRP A 162 2.90 -8.27 -9.54
C TRP A 162 2.35 -8.76 -10.87
N PRO A 163 2.54 -8.08 -12.02
CA PRO A 163 2.06 -8.59 -13.29
C PRO A 163 2.66 -9.95 -13.66
N LEU A 164 3.96 -10.17 -13.39
CA LEU A 164 4.62 -11.46 -13.66
C LEU A 164 4.03 -12.57 -12.78
N LEU A 165 3.87 -12.30 -11.49
CA LEU A 165 3.32 -13.27 -10.54
C LEU A 165 1.85 -13.59 -10.87
N ILE A 166 1.04 -12.56 -11.12
CA ILE A 166 -0.39 -12.71 -11.38
C ILE A 166 -0.65 -13.44 -12.71
N SER A 167 0.10 -13.11 -13.77
CA SER A 167 -0.07 -13.81 -15.05
C SER A 167 0.24 -15.28 -14.95
N SER A 168 1.30 -15.67 -14.21
CA SER A 168 1.63 -17.08 -13.99
C SER A 168 0.53 -17.84 -13.22
N PHE A 169 -0.13 -17.18 -12.25
CA PHE A 169 -1.27 -17.77 -11.54
C PHE A 169 -2.51 -17.83 -12.41
N LEU A 170 -2.75 -16.82 -13.25
CA LEU A 170 -3.94 -16.72 -14.09
C LEU A 170 -3.96 -17.76 -15.21
N GLU A 171 -2.80 -18.26 -15.65
CA GLU A 171 -2.69 -19.38 -16.60
C GLU A 171 -3.29 -20.68 -16.05
N LEU A 172 -3.26 -20.88 -14.74
CA LEU A 172 -3.70 -22.12 -14.06
C LEU A 172 -5.03 -21.97 -13.33
N ASN A 173 -5.49 -20.75 -13.08
CA ASN A 173 -6.62 -20.45 -12.22
C ASN A 173 -7.50 -19.34 -12.84
N ASN A 174 -8.70 -19.14 -12.28
CA ASN A 174 -9.52 -18.00 -12.65
C ASN A 174 -9.10 -16.74 -11.87
N TRP A 175 -9.55 -15.57 -12.31
CA TRP A 175 -9.20 -14.30 -11.65
C TRP A 175 -9.67 -14.18 -10.19
N LYS A 176 -10.74 -14.90 -9.80
CA LYS A 176 -11.23 -14.94 -8.42
C LYS A 176 -10.27 -15.65 -7.49
N ASP A 177 -9.70 -16.78 -7.96
CA ASP A 177 -8.69 -17.51 -7.21
C ASP A 177 -7.41 -16.68 -7.05
N VAL A 178 -7.04 -15.95 -8.10
CA VAL A 178 -5.91 -15.01 -8.05
C VAL A 178 -6.17 -13.91 -7.01
N TYR A 179 -7.35 -13.33 -6.96
CA TYR A 179 -7.72 -12.32 -5.97
C TYR A 179 -7.72 -12.89 -4.54
N PHE A 180 -8.15 -14.13 -4.37
CA PHE A 180 -8.07 -14.82 -3.08
C PHE A 180 -6.62 -14.99 -2.62
N ILE A 181 -5.73 -15.44 -3.49
CA ILE A 181 -4.29 -15.58 -3.20
C ILE A 181 -3.69 -14.23 -2.83
N ILE A 182 -3.99 -13.17 -3.59
CA ILE A 182 -3.52 -11.81 -3.28
C ILE A 182 -4.00 -11.37 -1.90
N ALA A 183 -5.28 -11.60 -1.56
CA ALA A 183 -5.82 -11.26 -0.24
C ALA A 183 -5.03 -11.94 0.90
N ILE A 184 -4.70 -13.23 0.74
CA ILE A 184 -3.90 -13.99 1.71
C ILE A 184 -2.49 -13.40 1.81
N ILE A 185 -1.82 -13.12 0.70
CA ILE A 185 -0.48 -12.54 0.68
C ILE A 185 -0.49 -11.17 1.38
N CYS A 186 -1.44 -10.29 1.05
CA CYS A 186 -1.59 -9.00 1.71
C CYS A 186 -1.82 -9.15 3.21
N ALA A 187 -2.73 -10.01 3.64
CA ALA A 187 -3.02 -10.22 5.04
C ALA A 187 -1.81 -10.77 5.82
N THR A 188 -1.13 -11.78 5.27
CA THR A 188 -0.02 -12.46 5.95
C THR A 188 1.25 -11.62 6.03
N ILE A 189 1.47 -10.71 5.09
CA ILE A 189 2.66 -9.84 5.07
C ILE A 189 2.38 -8.51 5.77
N MET A 190 1.29 -7.84 5.42
CA MET A 190 1.07 -6.46 5.85
C MET A 190 0.65 -6.35 7.32
N PHE A 191 -0.23 -7.24 7.84
CA PHE A 191 -0.64 -7.19 9.26
C PHE A 191 0.51 -7.41 10.24
N PRO A 192 1.37 -8.43 10.08
CA PRO A 192 2.52 -8.59 10.97
C PRO A 192 3.49 -7.40 10.93
N ILE A 193 3.78 -6.88 9.74
CA ILE A 193 4.66 -5.72 9.61
C ILE A 193 4.04 -4.48 10.26
N ALA A 194 2.75 -4.22 10.05
CA ALA A 194 2.05 -3.10 10.66
C ALA A 194 2.04 -3.21 12.20
N TYR A 195 1.83 -4.42 12.72
CA TYR A 195 1.91 -4.69 14.17
C TYR A 195 3.31 -4.44 14.72
N PHE A 196 4.34 -4.89 14.02
CA PHE A 196 5.74 -4.66 14.40
C PHE A 196 6.10 -3.16 14.41
N LEU A 197 5.67 -2.42 13.39
CA LEU A 197 5.87 -0.97 13.33
C LEU A 197 5.18 -0.24 14.48
N LYS A 198 3.99 -0.70 14.89
CA LYS A 198 3.26 -0.14 16.04
C LYS A 198 4.03 -0.30 17.35
N ASN A 199 4.54 -1.50 17.61
CA ASN A 199 5.23 -1.78 18.88
C ASN A 199 6.57 -1.04 18.99
N ASN A 200 7.29 -0.85 17.91
CA ASN A 200 8.54 -0.07 17.93
C ASN A 200 8.32 1.41 18.20
N ILE A 201 7.16 1.97 17.84
CA ILE A 201 6.81 3.36 18.20
C ILE A 201 6.49 3.45 19.68
N ALA A 202 5.76 2.48 20.26
CA ALA A 202 5.41 2.47 21.66
C ALA A 202 6.64 2.38 22.59
N ASN A 203 7.65 1.61 22.21
CA ASN A 203 8.89 1.44 22.98
C ASN A 203 9.84 2.65 22.93
N ASN A 204 9.63 3.60 22.01
CA ASN A 204 10.44 4.82 21.91
C ASN A 204 9.80 6.01 22.65
N ILE A 205 8.59 5.84 23.22
CA ILE A 205 7.86 6.88 23.97
C ILE A 205 7.89 6.59 25.50
N SER A 206 8.30 5.41 25.89
CA SER A 206 8.53 5.01 27.29
C SER A 206 9.99 5.21 27.71
#